data_6cce0d15e7e126e2152b672680816d04
#
_entry.id   6cce0d15e7e126e2152b672680816d04
#
_cell.length_a   1.000
_cell.length_b   1.000
_cell.length_c   1.000
_cell.angle_alpha   90.00
_cell.angle_beta   90.00
_cell.angle_gamma   90.00
#
_symmetry.space_group_name_H-M   'P 1'
#
loop_
_entity.id
_entity.type
_entity.pdbx_description
1 polymer ?
#
loop_
_entity_poly.entity_id
_entity_poly.type
_entity_poly.pdbx_seq_one_letter_code
_entity_poly.pdbx_strand_id
1 'polypeptide(L)'
;TGREFMQELSNALADALGQPGNRKIKMLFGEWATLYGQAADLSIQQRKKINGSLGFDFAGPAAIDLPAKLFVTHTFHSLLMKLIAAEIVAAHGMASSTSLIYELLALGSDEALIEALRSDVENGGFFNAVGLHGFVEEAIFSWYLDATTKKAIRTSMCLAIRTLLAQLSVYRFDTIKKTGRSRDVLRDFYQDLVPEELRKSLGEFYTPDWLVEHSVD
;
A
#
# COMPACT_ATOMS: atom_id res chain seq x y z
N THR A 1 14.27 1.20 1.58
CA THR A 1 13.33 2.13 2.27
C THR A 1 11.98 2.16 1.56
N GLY A 2 10.94 2.69 2.22
CA GLY A 2 9.63 2.89 1.55
C GLY A 2 9.74 3.72 0.27
N ARG A 3 10.66 4.69 0.22
CA ARG A 3 10.92 5.49 -0.99
C ARG A 3 11.50 4.66 -2.14
N GLU A 4 12.41 3.76 -1.86
CA GLU A 4 12.98 2.87 -2.90
C GLU A 4 11.89 1.97 -3.47
N PHE A 5 11.02 1.43 -2.63
CA PHE A 5 9.91 0.62 -3.11
C PHE A 5 8.91 1.45 -3.92
N MET A 6 8.56 2.66 -3.49
CA MET A 6 7.71 3.56 -4.29
C MET A 6 8.36 3.94 -5.62
N GLN A 7 9.70 4.11 -5.67
CA GLN A 7 10.41 4.35 -6.93
C GLN A 7 10.32 3.15 -7.87
N GLU A 8 10.47 1.92 -7.36
CA GLU A 8 10.31 0.70 -8.17
C GLU A 8 8.86 0.51 -8.67
N LEU A 9 7.87 0.79 -7.83
CA LEU A 9 6.46 0.84 -8.25
C LEU A 9 6.26 1.88 -9.37
N SER A 10 6.85 3.06 -9.22
CA SER A 10 6.78 4.14 -10.21
C SER A 10 7.39 3.73 -11.56
N ASN A 11 8.56 3.11 -11.53
CA ASN A 11 9.25 2.59 -12.72
C ASN A 11 8.40 1.50 -13.40
N ALA A 12 7.84 0.59 -12.63
CA ALA A 12 6.97 -0.48 -13.14
C ALA A 12 5.68 0.06 -13.76
N LEU A 13 5.08 1.07 -13.15
CA LEU A 13 3.89 1.74 -13.69
C LEU A 13 4.20 2.46 -14.99
N ALA A 14 5.28 3.23 -15.05
CA ALA A 14 5.71 3.94 -16.27
C ALA A 14 5.95 2.96 -17.42
N ASP A 15 6.64 1.84 -17.16
CA ASP A 15 6.84 0.77 -18.14
C ASP A 15 5.50 0.17 -18.61
N ALA A 16 4.61 -0.15 -17.67
CA ALA A 16 3.31 -0.73 -17.99
C ALA A 16 2.43 0.22 -18.82
N LEU A 17 2.43 1.51 -18.50
CA LEU A 17 1.67 2.52 -19.25
C LEU A 17 2.26 2.79 -20.63
N GLY A 18 3.59 2.69 -20.79
CA GLY A 18 4.28 2.84 -22.07
C GLY A 18 4.05 1.70 -23.07
N GLN A 19 3.63 0.51 -22.61
CA GLN A 19 3.53 -0.68 -23.46
C GLN A 19 2.09 -1.00 -23.89
N PRO A 20 1.85 -1.39 -25.15
CA PRO A 20 0.50 -1.68 -25.64
C PRO A 20 -0.16 -2.92 -24.99
N GLY A 21 0.63 -3.85 -24.45
CA GLY A 21 0.16 -5.13 -23.91
C GLY A 21 -0.46 -5.12 -22.52
N ASN A 22 -0.18 -4.10 -21.71
CA ASN A 22 -0.59 -4.06 -20.29
C ASN A 22 -1.99 -3.45 -20.09
N ARG A 23 -3.01 -4.04 -20.73
CA ARG A 23 -4.38 -3.52 -20.72
C ARG A 23 -4.97 -3.45 -19.31
N LYS A 24 -4.75 -4.46 -18.47
CA LYS A 24 -5.28 -4.53 -17.12
C LYS A 24 -4.74 -3.38 -16.25
N ILE A 25 -3.43 -3.16 -16.24
CA ILE A 25 -2.81 -2.09 -15.44
C ILE A 25 -3.29 -0.72 -15.92
N LYS A 26 -3.37 -0.52 -17.25
CA LYS A 26 -3.91 0.72 -17.82
C LYS A 26 -5.35 0.99 -17.43
N MET A 27 -6.19 -0.04 -17.41
CA MET A 27 -7.58 0.03 -17.00
C MET A 27 -7.68 0.41 -15.52
N LEU A 28 -7.00 -0.32 -14.63
CA LEU A 28 -7.00 -0.05 -13.18
C LEU A 28 -6.52 1.36 -12.86
N PHE A 29 -5.42 1.79 -13.47
CA PHE A 29 -4.93 3.16 -13.31
C PHE A 29 -5.91 4.20 -13.85
N GLY A 30 -6.51 3.97 -15.03
CA GLY A 30 -7.47 4.88 -15.65
C GLY A 30 -8.75 5.04 -14.82
N GLU A 31 -9.30 3.96 -14.30
CA GLU A 31 -10.47 3.98 -13.40
C GLU A 31 -10.15 4.74 -12.11
N TRP A 32 -9.04 4.41 -11.46
CA TRP A 32 -8.60 5.11 -10.27
C TRP A 32 -8.34 6.60 -10.53
N ALA A 33 -7.63 6.96 -11.61
CA ALA A 33 -7.35 8.35 -11.97
C ALA A 33 -8.62 9.15 -12.29
N THR A 34 -9.65 8.51 -12.85
CA THR A 34 -10.95 9.13 -13.11
C THR A 34 -11.69 9.42 -11.80
N LEU A 35 -11.74 8.47 -10.88
CA LEU A 35 -12.36 8.65 -9.56
C LEU A 35 -11.62 9.72 -8.75
N TYR A 36 -10.30 9.67 -8.74
CA TYR A 36 -9.46 10.66 -8.08
C TYR A 36 -9.64 12.06 -8.68
N GLY A 37 -9.65 12.17 -10.02
CA GLY A 37 -9.84 13.46 -10.72
C GLY A 37 -11.21 14.10 -10.47
N GLN A 38 -12.24 13.30 -10.22
CA GLN A 38 -13.57 13.80 -9.82
C GLN A 38 -13.60 14.26 -8.36
N ALA A 39 -12.80 13.63 -7.48
CA ALA A 39 -12.77 13.93 -6.06
C ALA A 39 -11.83 15.08 -5.67
N ALA A 40 -10.78 15.36 -6.47
CA ALA A 40 -9.72 16.29 -6.11
C ALA A 40 -9.67 17.52 -7.06
N ASP A 41 -10.36 18.60 -6.70
CA ASP A 41 -10.20 19.92 -7.35
C ASP A 41 -8.98 20.66 -6.77
N LEU A 42 -7.79 20.18 -7.15
CA LEU A 42 -6.52 20.72 -6.68
C LEU A 42 -6.07 21.92 -7.54
N SER A 43 -5.79 23.05 -6.91
CA SER A 43 -5.13 24.18 -7.55
C SER A 43 -3.71 23.80 -8.03
N ILE A 44 -3.17 24.57 -8.98
CA ILE A 44 -1.81 24.36 -9.51
C ILE A 44 -0.76 24.38 -8.38
N GLN A 45 -0.93 25.27 -7.39
CA GLN A 45 0.00 25.37 -6.25
C GLN A 45 -0.05 24.13 -5.34
N GLN A 46 -1.26 23.63 -5.04
CA GLN A 46 -1.43 22.41 -4.26
C GLN A 46 -0.83 21.20 -4.99
N ARG A 47 -1.09 21.04 -6.30
CA ARG A 47 -0.49 19.99 -7.12
C ARG A 47 1.04 20.00 -7.05
N LYS A 48 1.65 21.20 -7.17
CA LYS A 48 3.10 21.39 -7.08
C LYS A 48 3.64 21.00 -5.71
N LYS A 49 2.96 21.41 -4.64
CA LYS A 49 3.35 21.10 -3.25
C LYS A 49 3.28 19.60 -2.99
N ILE A 50 2.18 18.95 -3.33
CA ILE A 50 1.99 17.50 -3.16
C ILE A 50 3.04 16.75 -3.97
N ASN A 51 3.22 17.08 -5.24
CA ASN A 51 4.20 16.41 -6.10
C ASN A 51 5.63 16.51 -5.54
N GLY A 52 6.01 17.66 -4.99
CA GLY A 52 7.32 17.86 -4.35
C GLY A 52 7.49 17.10 -3.03
N SER A 53 6.41 16.82 -2.29
CA SER A 53 6.47 16.12 -0.99
C SER A 53 6.59 14.60 -1.11
N LEU A 54 6.21 14.00 -2.24
CA LEU A 54 6.20 12.54 -2.43
C LEU A 54 7.60 11.91 -2.48
N GLY A 55 8.63 12.66 -2.92
CA GLY A 55 10.04 12.30 -2.76
C GLY A 55 10.52 11.14 -3.66
N PHE A 56 9.82 10.85 -4.76
CA PHE A 56 10.23 9.93 -5.83
C PHE A 56 9.78 10.47 -7.20
N ASP A 57 10.34 9.94 -8.28
CA ASP A 57 10.10 10.42 -9.64
C ASP A 57 9.24 9.45 -10.45
N PHE A 58 8.47 10.00 -11.39
CA PHE A 58 7.72 9.23 -12.37
C PHE A 58 8.29 9.47 -13.77
N ALA A 59 8.76 8.41 -14.41
CA ALA A 59 9.40 8.46 -15.72
C ALA A 59 8.41 8.42 -16.91
N GLY A 60 7.14 8.60 -16.66
CA GLY A 60 6.08 8.61 -17.66
C GLY A 60 5.70 10.02 -18.14
N PRO A 61 4.59 10.16 -18.90
CA PRO A 61 4.12 11.44 -19.41
C PRO A 61 3.82 12.45 -18.29
N ALA A 62 4.31 13.68 -18.41
CA ALA A 62 4.11 14.75 -17.42
C ALA A 62 2.64 15.08 -17.15
N ALA A 63 1.75 14.85 -18.13
CA ALA A 63 0.31 15.10 -17.98
C ALA A 63 -0.34 14.22 -16.89
N ILE A 64 0.23 13.05 -16.60
CA ILE A 64 -0.28 12.10 -15.60
C ILE A 64 0.68 11.92 -14.41
N ASP A 65 1.70 12.78 -14.26
CA ASP A 65 2.73 12.64 -13.23
C ASP A 65 2.13 12.57 -11.81
N LEU A 66 1.32 13.55 -11.43
CA LEU A 66 0.72 13.57 -10.10
C LEU A 66 -0.27 12.41 -9.86
N PRO A 67 -1.24 12.12 -10.75
CA PRO A 67 -2.08 10.93 -10.60
C PRO A 67 -1.28 9.63 -10.49
N ALA A 68 -0.23 9.45 -11.29
CA ALA A 68 0.60 8.26 -11.25
C ALA A 68 1.36 8.13 -9.93
N LYS A 69 1.95 9.21 -9.42
CA LYS A 69 2.62 9.23 -8.11
C LYS A 69 1.65 8.93 -6.97
N LEU A 70 0.44 9.47 -7.01
CA LEU A 70 -0.57 9.19 -6.00
C LEU A 70 -1.06 7.74 -6.06
N PHE A 71 -1.26 7.19 -7.25
CA PHE A 71 -1.60 5.77 -7.42
C PHE A 71 -0.53 4.84 -6.85
N VAL A 72 0.75 5.14 -7.11
CA VAL A 72 1.91 4.44 -6.52
C VAL A 72 1.91 4.56 -5.00
N THR A 73 1.67 5.75 -4.47
CA THR A 73 1.61 5.99 -3.02
C THR A 73 0.49 5.18 -2.38
N HIS A 74 -0.71 5.16 -2.95
CA HIS A 74 -1.82 4.35 -2.45
C HIS A 74 -1.55 2.84 -2.56
N THR A 75 -0.86 2.40 -3.63
CA THR A 75 -0.40 1.01 -3.74
C THR A 75 0.54 0.63 -2.59
N PHE A 76 1.53 1.49 -2.33
CA PHE A 76 2.47 1.29 -1.21
C PHE A 76 1.74 1.24 0.14
N HIS A 77 0.81 2.18 0.38
CA HIS A 77 0.02 2.20 1.61
C HIS A 77 -0.85 0.96 1.77
N SER A 78 -1.52 0.53 0.70
CA SER A 78 -2.35 -0.68 0.73
C SER A 78 -1.55 -1.91 1.14
N LEU A 79 -0.38 -2.11 0.54
CA LEU A 79 0.50 -3.21 0.92
C LEU A 79 0.99 -3.08 2.36
N LEU A 80 1.48 -1.91 2.76
CA LEU A 80 1.99 -1.65 4.11
C LEU A 80 0.94 -1.93 5.18
N MET A 81 -0.29 -1.45 4.97
CA MET A 81 -1.40 -1.66 5.89
C MET A 81 -1.79 -3.13 6.04
N LYS A 82 -1.79 -3.89 4.94
CA LYS A 82 -2.04 -5.34 4.96
C LYS A 82 -0.96 -6.09 5.75
N LEU A 83 0.32 -5.74 5.52
CA LEU A 83 1.44 -6.35 6.25
C LEU A 83 1.38 -6.03 7.75
N ILE A 84 1.13 -4.79 8.13
CA ILE A 84 1.00 -4.39 9.54
C ILE A 84 -0.20 -5.10 10.19
N ALA A 85 -1.35 -5.14 9.52
CA ALA A 85 -2.53 -5.83 10.04
C ALA A 85 -2.26 -7.33 10.23
N ALA A 86 -1.57 -7.98 9.29
CA ALA A 86 -1.19 -9.39 9.43
C ALA A 86 -0.26 -9.62 10.63
N GLU A 87 0.73 -8.75 10.84
CA GLU A 87 1.62 -8.82 12.01
C GLU A 87 0.87 -8.62 13.33
N ILE A 88 -0.08 -7.69 13.38
CA ILE A 88 -0.94 -7.51 14.56
C ILE A 88 -1.74 -8.78 14.84
N VAL A 89 -2.35 -9.39 13.83
CA VAL A 89 -3.11 -10.65 13.95
C VAL A 89 -2.20 -11.79 14.43
N ALA A 90 -1.02 -11.93 13.84
CA ALA A 90 -0.04 -12.93 14.23
C ALA A 90 0.45 -12.74 15.69
N ALA A 91 0.81 -11.50 16.05
CA ALA A 91 1.29 -11.15 17.39
C ALA A 91 0.23 -11.39 18.49
N HIS A 92 -1.06 -11.46 18.13
CA HIS A 92 -2.14 -11.77 19.06
C HIS A 92 -2.46 -13.28 19.15
N GLY A 93 -1.67 -14.12 18.49
CA GLY A 93 -1.84 -15.57 18.52
C GLY A 93 -3.12 -16.06 17.81
N MET A 94 -3.65 -15.25 16.90
CA MET A 94 -4.81 -15.62 16.09
C MET A 94 -4.40 -16.47 14.87
N ALA A 95 -3.14 -16.39 14.45
CA ALA A 95 -2.59 -17.17 13.36
C ALA A 95 -1.73 -18.33 13.90
N SER A 96 -1.54 -19.38 13.10
CA SER A 96 -0.58 -20.47 13.38
C SER A 96 0.87 -19.99 13.27
N SER A 97 1.10 -18.97 12.46
CA SER A 97 2.40 -18.30 12.33
C SER A 97 2.56 -17.19 13.36
N THR A 98 3.79 -16.98 13.81
CA THR A 98 4.15 -15.87 14.71
C THR A 98 4.44 -14.58 13.97
N SER A 99 4.70 -14.62 12.66
CA SER A 99 4.94 -13.45 11.81
C SER A 99 4.88 -13.83 10.33
N LEU A 100 4.00 -13.19 9.58
CA LEU A 100 3.93 -13.29 8.13
C LEU A 100 5.18 -12.69 7.47
N ILE A 101 5.72 -11.60 8.04
CA ILE A 101 6.93 -10.95 7.51
C ILE A 101 8.12 -11.91 7.52
N TYR A 102 8.33 -12.66 8.59
CA TYR A 102 9.41 -13.65 8.65
C TYR A 102 9.19 -14.80 7.67
N GLU A 103 7.96 -15.25 7.47
CA GLU A 103 7.65 -16.26 6.44
C GLU A 103 7.98 -15.77 5.04
N LEU A 104 7.58 -14.56 4.69
CA LEU A 104 7.88 -13.94 3.39
C LEU A 104 9.39 -13.74 3.17
N LEU A 105 10.14 -13.34 4.22
CA LEU A 105 11.60 -13.18 4.16
C LEU A 105 12.33 -14.50 3.98
N ALA A 106 11.78 -15.59 4.51
CA ALA A 106 12.38 -16.95 4.42
C ALA A 106 12.26 -17.55 3.01
N LEU A 107 11.44 -16.99 2.13
CA LEU A 107 11.25 -17.50 0.78
C LEU A 107 12.52 -17.31 -0.07
N GLY A 108 13.03 -18.39 -0.64
CA GLY A 108 14.33 -18.45 -1.32
C GLY A 108 14.35 -17.92 -2.75
N SER A 109 13.18 -17.70 -3.38
CA SER A 109 13.10 -17.22 -4.76
C SER A 109 12.15 -16.02 -4.90
N ASP A 110 12.34 -15.25 -5.97
CA ASP A 110 11.47 -14.12 -6.31
C ASP A 110 10.08 -14.61 -6.72
N GLU A 111 10.00 -15.73 -7.43
CA GLU A 111 8.75 -16.35 -7.84
C GLU A 111 7.91 -16.76 -6.62
N ALA A 112 8.53 -17.41 -5.63
CA ALA A 112 7.85 -17.80 -4.40
C ALA A 112 7.36 -16.58 -3.60
N LEU A 113 8.17 -15.51 -3.53
CA LEU A 113 7.78 -14.27 -2.87
C LEU A 113 6.57 -13.61 -3.55
N ILE A 114 6.59 -13.51 -4.88
CA ILE A 114 5.46 -12.92 -5.64
C ILE A 114 4.19 -13.75 -5.46
N GLU A 115 4.29 -15.08 -5.48
CA GLU A 115 3.12 -15.95 -5.29
C GLU A 115 2.56 -15.85 -3.87
N ALA A 116 3.41 -15.84 -2.85
CA ALA A 116 2.98 -15.67 -1.47
C ALA A 116 2.36 -14.27 -1.24
N LEU A 117 2.94 -13.21 -1.80
CA LEU A 117 2.31 -11.88 -1.75
C LEU A 117 0.93 -11.89 -2.43
N ARG A 118 0.79 -12.58 -3.54
CA ARG A 118 -0.48 -12.71 -4.25
C ARG A 118 -1.52 -13.46 -3.43
N SER A 119 -1.17 -14.67 -2.95
CA SER A 119 -2.10 -15.56 -2.25
C SER A 119 -2.43 -15.04 -0.85
N ASP A 120 -1.42 -14.73 -0.05
CA ASP A 120 -1.60 -14.53 1.38
C ASP A 120 -1.89 -13.07 1.74
N VAL A 121 -1.30 -12.12 1.00
CA VAL A 121 -1.45 -10.69 1.28
C VAL A 121 -2.54 -10.07 0.42
N GLU A 122 -2.39 -10.10 -0.91
CA GLU A 122 -3.27 -9.35 -1.82
C GLU A 122 -4.64 -10.03 -2.02
N ASN A 123 -4.71 -11.35 -1.98
CA ASN A 123 -5.97 -12.10 -2.01
C ASN A 123 -6.50 -12.44 -0.61
N GLY A 124 -5.82 -11.97 0.44
CA GLY A 124 -6.27 -12.11 1.83
C GLY A 124 -6.21 -13.53 2.38
N GLY A 125 -5.40 -14.42 1.79
CA GLY A 125 -5.28 -15.83 2.24
C GLY A 125 -4.89 -15.95 3.71
N PHE A 126 -3.95 -15.13 4.17
CA PHE A 126 -3.55 -15.07 5.57
C PHE A 126 -4.74 -14.73 6.49
N PHE A 127 -5.53 -13.72 6.15
CA PHE A 127 -6.70 -13.30 6.93
C PHE A 127 -7.82 -14.33 6.90
N ASN A 128 -8.07 -14.92 5.74
CA ASN A 128 -9.07 -15.98 5.59
C ASN A 128 -8.73 -17.21 6.43
N ALA A 129 -7.45 -17.58 6.55
CA ALA A 129 -6.97 -18.70 7.36
C ALA A 129 -7.23 -18.50 8.86
N VAL A 130 -7.35 -17.26 9.34
CA VAL A 130 -7.68 -16.93 10.74
C VAL A 130 -9.17 -16.55 10.92
N GLY A 131 -10.01 -16.78 9.91
CA GLY A 131 -11.44 -16.51 9.97
C GLY A 131 -11.86 -15.06 9.73
N LEU A 132 -10.94 -14.20 9.31
CA LEU A 132 -11.21 -12.80 8.95
C LEU A 132 -11.56 -12.70 7.45
N HIS A 133 -12.76 -13.13 7.09
CA HIS A 133 -13.23 -13.10 5.71
C HIS A 133 -13.64 -11.68 5.29
N GLY A 134 -13.39 -11.32 4.02
CA GLY A 134 -13.73 -10.02 3.45
C GLY A 134 -12.84 -8.86 3.95
N PHE A 135 -11.74 -9.13 4.65
CA PHE A 135 -10.81 -8.09 5.07
C PHE A 135 -10.07 -7.43 3.91
N VAL A 136 -9.83 -8.19 2.84
CA VAL A 136 -9.23 -7.70 1.60
C VAL A 136 -10.24 -7.92 0.47
N GLU A 137 -10.95 -6.86 0.08
CA GLU A 137 -12.03 -6.96 -0.90
C GLU A 137 -11.63 -6.55 -2.32
N GLU A 138 -10.70 -5.61 -2.48
CA GLU A 138 -10.37 -5.07 -3.80
C GLU A 138 -8.89 -5.18 -4.15
N ALA A 139 -8.64 -5.81 -5.30
CA ALA A 139 -7.29 -6.03 -5.84
C ALA A 139 -6.76 -4.85 -6.68
N ILE A 140 -7.35 -3.64 -6.57
CA ILE A 140 -6.98 -2.50 -7.42
C ILE A 140 -5.49 -2.16 -7.27
N PHE A 141 -4.98 -2.24 -6.06
CA PHE A 141 -3.58 -1.92 -5.73
C PHE A 141 -2.63 -3.12 -5.82
N SER A 142 -3.10 -4.29 -6.26
CA SER A 142 -2.24 -5.48 -6.49
C SER A 142 -1.60 -5.51 -7.89
N TRP A 143 -1.84 -4.51 -8.73
CA TRP A 143 -1.37 -4.40 -10.10
C TRP A 143 0.15 -4.61 -10.25
N TYR A 144 0.93 -4.27 -9.24
CA TYR A 144 2.39 -4.41 -9.25
C TYR A 144 2.83 -5.87 -9.40
N LEU A 145 2.05 -6.82 -8.90
CA LEU A 145 2.30 -8.26 -9.08
C LEU A 145 2.17 -8.68 -10.54
N ASP A 146 1.27 -8.04 -11.30
CA ASP A 146 1.13 -8.31 -12.73
C ASP A 146 2.28 -7.66 -13.54
N ALA A 147 2.85 -6.56 -13.06
CA ALA A 147 4.03 -5.94 -13.67
C ALA A 147 5.29 -6.80 -13.55
N THR A 148 5.38 -7.70 -12.57
CA THR A 148 6.52 -8.60 -12.33
C THR A 148 6.66 -9.75 -13.35
N THR A 149 5.80 -9.83 -14.37
CA THR A 149 5.97 -10.78 -15.48
C THR A 149 7.29 -10.59 -16.21
N LYS A 150 7.81 -9.36 -16.26
CA LYS A 150 9.17 -9.07 -16.76
C LYS A 150 10.21 -9.35 -15.70
N LYS A 151 11.21 -10.17 -16.04
CA LYS A 151 12.27 -10.58 -15.11
C LYS A 151 13.01 -9.39 -14.46
N ALA A 152 13.37 -8.37 -15.24
CA ALA A 152 14.08 -7.20 -14.72
C ALA A 152 13.25 -6.45 -13.66
N ILE A 153 11.96 -6.19 -13.94
CA ILE A 153 11.04 -5.54 -12.98
C ILE A 153 10.85 -6.42 -11.76
N ARG A 154 10.68 -7.72 -11.93
CA ARG A 154 10.52 -8.66 -10.82
C ARG A 154 11.71 -8.61 -9.88
N THR A 155 12.93 -8.69 -10.39
CA THR A 155 14.13 -8.73 -9.54
C THR A 155 14.29 -7.43 -8.74
N SER A 156 14.14 -6.26 -9.35
CA SER A 156 14.25 -4.97 -8.63
C SER A 156 13.09 -4.80 -7.62
N MET A 157 11.88 -5.15 -8.00
CA MET A 157 10.70 -5.12 -7.14
C MET A 157 10.85 -6.04 -5.92
N CYS A 158 11.27 -7.29 -6.13
CA CYS A 158 11.47 -8.24 -5.04
C CYS A 158 12.58 -7.79 -4.09
N LEU A 159 13.66 -7.20 -4.60
CA LEU A 159 14.71 -6.61 -3.76
C LEU A 159 14.15 -5.49 -2.88
N ALA A 160 13.38 -4.58 -3.46
CA ALA A 160 12.77 -3.47 -2.73
C ALA A 160 11.75 -3.97 -1.68
N ILE A 161 10.95 -4.99 -2.01
CA ILE A 161 10.00 -5.63 -1.08
C ILE A 161 10.76 -6.31 0.07
N ARG A 162 11.81 -7.10 -0.21
CA ARG A 162 12.62 -7.73 0.85
C ARG A 162 13.24 -6.69 1.78
N THR A 163 13.71 -5.57 1.24
CA THR A 163 14.24 -4.45 2.03
C THR A 163 13.15 -3.86 2.93
N LEU A 164 11.94 -3.65 2.42
CA LEU A 164 10.79 -3.18 3.20
C LEU A 164 10.43 -4.17 4.31
N LEU A 165 10.30 -5.46 3.99
CA LEU A 165 9.99 -6.52 4.96
C LEU A 165 11.06 -6.60 6.06
N ALA A 166 12.36 -6.50 5.72
CA ALA A 166 13.45 -6.48 6.68
C ALA A 166 13.37 -5.27 7.62
N GLN A 167 12.94 -4.12 7.12
CA GLN A 167 12.72 -2.94 7.96
C GLN A 167 11.51 -3.13 8.89
N LEU A 168 10.43 -3.73 8.40
CA LEU A 168 9.24 -3.98 9.23
C LEU A 168 9.51 -5.06 10.29
N SER A 169 10.38 -6.04 10.02
CA SER A 169 10.68 -7.14 10.95
C SER A 169 11.34 -6.72 12.26
N VAL A 170 11.88 -5.49 12.33
CA VAL A 170 12.47 -4.95 13.58
C VAL A 170 11.43 -4.38 14.54
N TYR A 171 10.20 -4.15 14.09
CA TYR A 171 9.14 -3.62 14.94
C TYR A 171 8.42 -4.73 15.70
N ARG A 172 7.97 -4.39 16.90
CA ARG A 172 7.21 -5.30 17.77
C ARG A 172 5.74 -4.91 17.78
N PHE A 173 4.92 -5.70 17.13
CA PHE A 173 3.48 -5.46 17.00
C PHE A 173 2.66 -5.96 18.20
N ASP A 174 3.24 -6.83 19.06
CA ASP A 174 2.64 -7.32 20.30
C ASP A 174 2.43 -6.21 21.37
N THR A 175 3.14 -5.10 21.26
CA THR A 175 3.04 -3.98 22.19
C THR A 175 1.79 -3.12 21.97
N ILE A 176 1.16 -3.20 20.82
CA ILE A 176 -0.07 -2.45 20.46
C ILE A 176 -1.22 -2.80 21.41
N LYS A 177 -1.21 -4.00 22.00
CA LYS A 177 -2.25 -4.52 22.91
C LYS A 177 -2.30 -3.88 24.29
N LYS A 178 -1.26 -3.17 24.72
CA LYS A 178 -1.06 -2.83 26.15
C LYS A 178 -1.53 -1.45 26.59
N THR A 179 -1.93 -0.59 25.69
CA THR A 179 -2.43 0.73 26.05
C THR A 179 -3.95 0.67 26.10
N GLY A 180 -4.54 0.83 27.30
CA GLY A 180 -5.99 0.81 27.56
C GLY A 180 -6.79 1.92 26.87
N ARG A 181 -6.20 2.64 25.94
CA ARG A 181 -6.81 3.41 24.87
C ARG A 181 -6.31 2.78 23.58
N SER A 182 -7.20 2.10 22.88
CA SER A 182 -6.96 1.60 21.53
C SER A 182 -6.64 2.81 20.64
N ARG A 183 -5.34 3.14 20.51
CA ARG A 183 -4.90 4.04 19.48
C ARG A 183 -5.15 3.33 18.16
N ASP A 184 -5.85 3.98 17.27
CA ASP A 184 -5.99 3.50 15.90
C ASP A 184 -4.66 3.70 15.17
N VAL A 185 -3.76 2.71 15.37
CA VAL A 185 -2.41 2.72 14.82
C VAL A 185 -2.46 2.79 13.29
N LEU A 186 -3.45 2.15 12.68
CA LEU A 186 -3.60 2.16 11.22
C LEU A 186 -4.01 3.55 10.73
N ARG A 187 -4.89 4.24 11.46
CA ARG A 187 -5.25 5.63 11.19
C ARG A 187 -4.04 6.55 11.29
N ASP A 188 -3.28 6.43 12.39
CA ASP A 188 -2.10 7.27 12.61
C ASP A 188 -1.07 7.07 11.48
N PHE A 189 -0.79 5.83 11.09
CA PHE A 189 0.06 5.53 9.94
C PHE A 189 -0.45 6.14 8.64
N TYR A 190 -1.75 6.02 8.36
CA TYR A 190 -2.34 6.62 7.17
C TYR A 190 -2.20 8.15 7.18
N GLN A 191 -2.45 8.80 8.31
CA GLN A 191 -2.32 10.25 8.46
C GLN A 191 -0.89 10.74 8.26
N ASP A 192 0.10 9.99 8.71
CA ASP A 192 1.51 10.34 8.56
C ASP A 192 2.02 10.13 7.12
N LEU A 193 1.44 9.17 6.38
CA LEU A 193 1.89 8.79 5.05
C LEU A 193 1.21 9.58 3.94
N VAL A 194 -0.05 10.00 4.11
CA VAL A 194 -0.79 10.79 3.11
C VAL A 194 -0.68 12.28 3.44
N PRO A 195 -0.16 13.11 2.53
CA PRO A 195 -0.05 14.55 2.75
C PRO A 195 -1.39 15.17 3.18
N GLU A 196 -1.36 16.03 4.20
CA GLU A 196 -2.55 16.65 4.77
C GLU A 196 -3.37 17.42 3.72
N GLU A 197 -2.70 18.11 2.81
CA GLU A 197 -3.33 18.84 1.71
C GLU A 197 -4.13 17.91 0.79
N LEU A 198 -3.61 16.71 0.55
CA LEU A 198 -4.31 15.72 -0.25
C LEU A 198 -5.54 15.21 0.48
N ARG A 199 -5.41 14.81 1.76
CA ARG A 199 -6.54 14.35 2.58
C ARG A 199 -7.66 15.39 2.66
N LYS A 200 -7.31 16.66 2.88
CA LYS A 200 -8.27 17.78 2.89
C LYS A 200 -8.98 17.97 1.55
N SER A 201 -8.26 17.80 0.44
CA SER A 201 -8.85 17.96 -0.91
C SER A 201 -9.79 16.81 -1.29
N LEU A 202 -9.53 15.61 -0.76
CA LEU A 202 -10.40 14.43 -0.93
C LEU A 202 -11.59 14.41 0.04
N GLY A 203 -11.64 15.35 0.99
CA GLY A 203 -12.66 15.34 2.04
C GLY A 203 -12.46 14.23 3.07
N GLU A 204 -11.25 13.68 3.16
CA GLU A 204 -10.89 12.61 4.09
C GLU A 204 -10.64 13.21 5.49
N PHE A 205 -11.70 13.41 6.25
CA PHE A 205 -11.64 13.84 7.64
C PHE A 205 -11.97 12.66 8.55
N TYR A 206 -11.03 12.29 9.40
CA TYR A 206 -11.31 11.30 10.44
C TYR A 206 -12.24 11.88 11.50
N THR A 207 -13.21 11.10 11.88
CA THR A 207 -14.10 11.45 13.00
C THR A 207 -13.26 11.50 14.29
N PRO A 208 -13.25 12.62 15.02
CA PRO A 208 -12.53 12.70 16.29
C PRO A 208 -13.06 11.66 17.29
N ASP A 209 -12.17 11.10 18.12
CA ASP A 209 -12.51 10.03 19.08
C ASP A 209 -13.67 10.43 20.02
N TRP A 210 -13.71 11.69 20.47
CA TRP A 210 -14.80 12.21 21.31
C TRP A 210 -16.16 12.18 20.60
N LEU A 211 -16.18 12.33 19.28
CA LEU A 211 -17.44 12.28 18.50
C LEU A 211 -17.87 10.83 18.25
N VAL A 212 -16.89 9.92 18.08
CA VAL A 212 -17.18 8.47 18.01
C VAL A 212 -17.76 7.98 19.34
N GLU A 213 -17.14 8.32 20.47
CA GLU A 213 -17.63 7.98 21.80
C GLU A 213 -19.07 8.49 22.02
N HIS A 214 -19.39 9.71 21.57
CA HIS A 214 -20.72 10.32 21.72
C HIS A 214 -21.78 9.71 20.77
N SER A 215 -21.35 9.00 19.73
CA SER A 215 -22.25 8.41 18.73
C SER A 215 -22.64 6.95 19.07
N VAL A 216 -21.95 6.33 20.05
CA VAL A 216 -22.12 4.93 20.44
C VAL A 216 -22.85 4.79 21.77
N ASP A 217 -23.02 5.87 22.56
CA ASP A 217 -23.86 5.96 23.75
C ASP A 217 -25.33 6.24 23.36
#